data_b230a2571f2914c4bc948ed7bad10da9
#
_entry.id   b230a2571f2914c4bc948ed7bad10da9
#
_cell.length_a   1.000
_cell.length_b   1.000
_cell.length_c   1.000
_cell.angle_alpha   90.00
_cell.angle_beta   90.00
_cell.angle_gamma   90.00
#
_symmetry.space_group_name_H-M   'P 1'
#
loop_
_entity.id
_entity.type
_entity.pdbx_description
1 polymer ?
#
loop_
_entity_poly.entity_id
_entity_poly.type
_entity_poly.pdbx_seq_one_letter_code
_entity_poly.pdbx_strand_id
1 'polypeptide(L)'
;MRATRQRIVWMAALHRVCVDNTLFLPSFPIPDMSDLELERAAMAPRKWIEHCGAFQKHSGDNECSDVLNPRTARIIDCDGIHSSHFLVPGGRYMVTAGNGLSVWDLGYVSTVDC
;
A
#
# COMPACT_ATOMS: atom_id res chain seq x y z
N MET A 1 0.15 24.67 -12.80
CA MET A 1 0.03 24.81 -11.34
C MET A 1 1.40 24.78 -10.70
N ARG A 2 1.69 25.75 -9.88
CA ARG A 2 2.91 25.68 -9.06
C ARG A 2 2.71 24.68 -7.94
N ALA A 3 3.58 23.68 -7.88
CA ALA A 3 3.63 22.78 -6.73
C ALA A 3 3.99 23.61 -5.48
N THR A 4 3.23 23.46 -4.41
CA THR A 4 3.55 24.09 -3.15
C THR A 4 4.86 23.49 -2.62
N ARG A 5 5.60 24.28 -1.83
CA ARG A 5 6.82 23.78 -1.18
C ARG A 5 6.55 22.52 -0.36
N GLN A 6 5.42 22.47 0.30
CA GLN A 6 4.99 21.32 1.08
C GLN A 6 4.80 20.08 0.20
N ARG A 7 4.18 20.25 -0.98
CA ARG A 7 3.98 19.16 -1.93
C ARG A 7 5.31 18.56 -2.40
N ILE A 8 6.27 19.40 -2.73
CA ILE A 8 7.60 18.96 -3.17
C ILE A 8 8.29 18.15 -2.08
N VAL A 9 8.19 18.57 -0.83
CA VAL A 9 8.78 17.86 0.32
C VAL A 9 8.16 16.47 0.47
N TRP A 10 6.83 16.36 0.40
CA TRP A 10 6.16 15.07 0.54
C TRP A 10 6.35 14.16 -0.66
N MET A 11 6.45 14.70 -1.86
CA MET A 11 6.82 13.91 -3.05
C MET A 11 8.21 13.31 -2.91
N ALA A 12 9.17 14.10 -2.47
CA ALA A 12 10.55 13.63 -2.23
C ALA A 12 10.59 12.60 -1.12
N ALA A 13 9.86 12.82 -0.03
CA ALA A 13 9.75 11.88 1.07
C ALA A 13 9.15 10.54 0.62
N LEU A 14 8.07 10.56 -0.16
CA LEU A 14 7.46 9.36 -0.69
C LEU A 14 8.40 8.59 -1.63
N HIS A 15 9.11 9.31 -2.50
CA HIS A 15 10.09 8.71 -3.38
C HIS A 15 11.18 7.98 -2.57
N ARG A 16 11.69 8.60 -1.53
CA ARG A 16 12.70 8.00 -0.66
C ARG A 16 12.16 6.78 0.08
N VAL A 17 10.94 6.85 0.59
CA VAL A 17 10.27 5.72 1.26
C VAL A 17 10.12 4.54 0.30
N CYS A 18 9.79 4.78 -0.95
CA CYS A 18 9.70 3.73 -1.94
C CYS A 18 11.05 3.05 -2.19
N VAL A 19 12.13 3.83 -2.27
CA VAL A 19 13.48 3.29 -2.43
C VAL A 19 13.90 2.47 -1.20
N ASP A 20 13.71 3.02 -0.01
CA ASP A 20 14.15 2.40 1.25
C ASP A 20 13.37 1.11 1.58
N ASN A 21 12.10 1.04 1.16
CA ASN A 21 11.23 -0.10 1.45
C ASN A 21 10.97 -1.00 0.24
N THR A 22 11.66 -0.78 -0.86
CA THR A 22 11.51 -1.55 -2.10
C THR A 22 10.08 -1.54 -2.62
N LEU A 23 9.41 -0.40 -2.53
CA LEU A 23 8.07 -0.22 -3.06
C LEU A 23 8.12 0.20 -4.52
N PHE A 24 7.16 -0.26 -5.30
CA PHE A 24 7.04 0.12 -6.70
C PHE A 24 6.39 1.49 -6.81
N LEU A 25 7.18 2.51 -7.13
CA LEU A 25 6.74 3.91 -7.17
C LEU A 25 5.49 4.14 -8.03
N PRO A 26 5.34 3.52 -9.23
CA PRO A 26 4.12 3.68 -10.02
C PRO A 26 2.83 3.18 -9.36
N SER A 27 2.92 2.47 -8.23
CA SER A 27 1.74 2.13 -7.44
C SER A 27 1.03 3.37 -6.90
N PHE A 28 1.72 4.50 -6.81
CA PHE A 28 1.19 5.75 -6.29
C PHE A 28 0.90 6.73 -7.44
N PRO A 29 -0.35 7.17 -7.62
CA PRO A 29 -0.71 8.13 -8.66
C PRO A 29 -0.35 9.55 -8.22
N ILE A 30 0.94 9.84 -8.09
CA ILE A 30 1.45 11.09 -7.51
C ILE A 30 0.84 12.35 -8.11
N PRO A 31 0.66 12.48 -9.45
CA PRO A 31 0.05 13.67 -10.03
C PRO A 31 -1.37 13.93 -9.55
N ASP A 32 -2.10 12.88 -9.20
CA ASP A 32 -3.50 12.96 -8.77
C ASP A 32 -3.66 12.95 -7.24
N MET A 33 -2.57 12.83 -6.50
CA MET A 33 -2.59 12.79 -5.04
C MET A 33 -2.59 14.20 -4.45
N SER A 34 -3.40 14.40 -3.41
CA SER A 34 -3.35 15.61 -2.61
C SER A 34 -2.12 15.62 -1.70
N ASP A 35 -1.79 16.79 -1.13
CA ASP A 35 -0.67 16.91 -0.20
C ASP A 35 -0.84 16.00 1.02
N LEU A 36 -2.07 15.87 1.52
CA LEU A 36 -2.39 14.98 2.63
C LEU A 36 -2.22 13.50 2.27
N GLU A 37 -2.62 13.12 1.06
CA GLU A 37 -2.42 11.76 0.58
C GLU A 37 -0.94 11.41 0.43
N LEU A 38 -0.14 12.36 -0.08
CA LEU A 38 1.31 12.19 -0.19
C LEU A 38 1.96 12.02 1.19
N GLU A 39 1.57 12.83 2.16
CA GLU A 39 2.04 12.73 3.53
C GLU A 39 1.70 11.36 4.13
N ARG A 40 0.46 10.93 4.01
CA ARG A 40 0.01 9.65 4.54
C ARG A 40 0.73 8.48 3.87
N ALA A 41 0.90 8.52 2.56
CA ALA A 41 1.61 7.48 1.83
C ALA A 41 3.08 7.40 2.26
N ALA A 42 3.74 8.56 2.43
CA ALA A 42 5.13 8.62 2.87
C ALA A 42 5.32 8.08 4.30
N MET A 43 4.34 8.25 5.16
CA MET A 43 4.40 7.81 6.56
C MET A 43 3.82 6.44 6.81
N ALA A 44 3.13 5.85 5.84
CA ALA A 44 2.40 4.60 6.01
C ALA A 44 3.30 3.42 6.44
N PRO A 45 4.47 3.17 5.83
CA PRO A 45 5.32 2.05 6.25
C PRO A 45 5.77 2.15 7.71
N ARG A 46 6.14 3.36 8.16
CA ARG A 46 6.55 3.59 9.53
C ARG A 46 5.41 3.37 10.51
N LYS A 47 4.24 3.91 10.20
CA LYS A 47 3.03 3.70 11.02
C LYS A 47 2.63 2.24 11.11
N TRP A 48 2.76 1.51 10.01
CA TRP A 48 2.51 0.08 9.97
C TRP A 48 3.45 -0.69 10.89
N ILE A 49 4.74 -0.40 10.83
CA ILE A 49 5.75 -1.02 11.71
C ILE A 49 5.46 -0.71 13.17
N GLU A 50 5.13 0.54 13.49
CA GLU A 50 4.77 0.94 14.86
C GLU A 50 3.51 0.20 15.34
N HIS A 51 2.51 0.07 14.48
CA HIS A 51 1.28 -0.67 14.78
C HIS A 51 1.56 -2.15 15.05
N CYS A 52 2.37 -2.79 14.22
CA CYS A 52 2.78 -4.18 14.43
C CYS A 52 3.61 -4.35 15.71
N GLY A 53 4.49 -3.40 16.02
CA GLY A 53 5.28 -3.40 17.24
C GLY A 53 4.41 -3.28 18.50
N ALA A 54 3.42 -2.40 18.48
CA ALA A 54 2.46 -2.26 19.57
C ALA A 54 1.64 -3.54 19.77
N PHE A 55 1.24 -4.18 18.69
CA PHE A 55 0.53 -5.46 18.71
C PHE A 55 1.36 -6.57 19.36
N GLN A 56 2.65 -6.66 19.05
CA GLN A 56 3.54 -7.65 19.65
C GLN A 56 3.75 -7.42 21.15
N LYS A 57 3.76 -6.19 21.62
CA LYS A 57 3.93 -5.86 23.04
C LYS A 57 2.74 -6.29 23.89
N HIS A 58 1.54 -6.35 23.29
CA HIS A 58 0.33 -6.77 23.98
C HIS A 58 0.08 -8.28 23.95
N SER A 59 0.85 -9.04 23.18
CA SER A 59 0.65 -10.49 23.03
C SER A 59 1.23 -11.31 24.21
N GLY A 60 1.75 -10.65 25.23
CA GLY A 60 2.28 -11.32 26.43
C GLY A 60 1.23 -11.79 27.44
N ASP A 61 0.02 -11.28 27.41
CA ASP A 61 -1.07 -11.65 28.29
C ASP A 61 -2.25 -12.21 27.48
N ASN A 62 -2.61 -13.43 27.81
CA ASN A 62 -3.72 -14.24 27.38
C ASN A 62 -4.87 -13.52 26.62
N GLU A 63 -5.20 -14.09 25.46
CA GLU A 63 -6.30 -13.69 24.60
C GLU A 63 -6.03 -12.45 23.75
N CYS A 64 -5.15 -12.62 22.78
CA CYS A 64 -5.09 -11.68 21.69
C CYS A 64 -6.28 -11.91 20.75
N SER A 65 -7.38 -11.26 21.04
CA SER A 65 -8.52 -11.21 20.14
C SER A 65 -8.39 -10.09 19.09
N ASP A 66 -7.29 -9.35 19.11
CA ASP A 66 -7.04 -8.27 18.16
C ASP A 66 -6.48 -8.83 16.84
N VAL A 67 -7.35 -9.50 16.11
CA VAL A 67 -7.08 -9.87 14.73
C VAL A 67 -7.05 -8.57 13.91
N LEU A 68 -5.99 -8.38 13.13
CA LEU A 68 -5.94 -7.30 12.17
C LEU A 68 -7.03 -7.51 11.11
N ASN A 69 -8.15 -6.85 11.28
CA ASN A 69 -9.25 -6.92 10.34
C ASN A 69 -9.02 -5.95 9.18
N PRO A 70 -9.18 -6.40 7.92
CA PRO A 70 -9.11 -5.48 6.80
C PRO A 70 -10.27 -4.49 6.86
N ARG A 71 -9.99 -3.22 6.56
CA ARG A 71 -11.04 -2.19 6.48
C ARG A 71 -11.96 -2.40 5.29
N THR A 72 -11.38 -2.86 4.20
CA THR A 72 -12.10 -3.16 2.97
C THR A 72 -11.62 -4.49 2.41
N ALA A 73 -12.54 -5.25 1.85
CA ALA A 73 -12.23 -6.47 1.13
C ALA A 73 -12.98 -6.45 -0.19
N ARG A 74 -12.32 -6.88 -1.26
CA ARG A 74 -12.90 -6.95 -2.59
C ARG A 74 -12.53 -8.26 -3.21
N ILE A 75 -13.53 -8.94 -3.79
CA ILE A 75 -13.32 -10.16 -4.55
C ILE A 75 -13.23 -9.77 -6.03
N ILE A 76 -12.16 -10.21 -6.69
CA ILE A 76 -11.95 -9.96 -8.10
C ILE A 76 -12.07 -11.29 -8.84
N ASP A 77 -13.02 -11.35 -9.77
CA ASP A 77 -13.14 -12.49 -10.67
C ASP A 77 -12.08 -12.39 -11.76
N CYS A 78 -11.22 -13.39 -11.79
CA CYS A 78 -10.20 -13.54 -12.83
C CYS A 78 -10.61 -14.68 -13.76
N ASP A 79 -10.85 -14.35 -15.02
CA ASP A 79 -11.14 -15.37 -16.03
C ASP A 79 -9.89 -16.25 -16.26
N GLY A 80 -10.08 -17.56 -16.18
CA GLY A 80 -9.04 -18.52 -16.49
C GLY A 80 -8.37 -19.17 -15.27
N ILE A 81 -7.43 -20.06 -15.56
CA ILE A 81 -6.68 -20.80 -14.54
C ILE A 81 -5.41 -20.02 -14.20
N HIS A 82 -5.30 -19.59 -12.95
CA HIS A 82 -4.12 -18.91 -12.43
C HIS A 82 -3.46 -19.80 -11.37
N SER A 83 -2.24 -20.24 -11.64
CA SER A 83 -1.49 -21.13 -10.75
C SER A 83 -0.61 -20.39 -9.74
N SER A 84 -0.23 -19.16 -10.04
CA SER A 84 0.64 -18.36 -9.18
C SER A 84 0.21 -16.90 -9.19
N HIS A 85 0.38 -16.26 -8.04
CA HIS A 85 0.04 -14.86 -7.82
C HIS A 85 1.22 -14.15 -7.16
N PHE A 86 1.49 -12.93 -7.59
CA PHE A 86 2.48 -12.08 -6.97
C PHE A 86 1.94 -10.66 -6.86
N LEU A 87 1.86 -10.16 -5.64
CA LEU A 87 1.47 -8.78 -5.39
C LEU A 87 2.71 -7.89 -5.46
N VAL A 88 2.72 -6.94 -6.37
CA VAL A 88 3.83 -6.00 -6.49
C VAL A 88 3.89 -5.11 -5.24
N PRO A 89 5.07 -4.91 -4.64
CA PRO A 89 5.21 -4.05 -3.48
C PRO A 89 4.62 -2.66 -3.71
N GLY A 90 3.68 -2.26 -2.86
CA GLY A 90 2.84 -1.08 -3.01
C GLY A 90 1.35 -1.41 -3.10
N GLY A 91 1.01 -2.66 -3.45
CA GLY A 91 -0.35 -3.19 -3.38
C GLY A 91 -1.30 -2.78 -4.50
N ARG A 92 -0.83 -2.07 -5.52
CA ARG A 92 -1.67 -1.64 -6.64
C ARG A 92 -1.71 -2.66 -7.77
N TYR A 93 -0.59 -3.32 -8.04
CA TYR A 93 -0.48 -4.24 -9.17
C TYR A 93 -0.30 -5.67 -8.69
N MET A 94 -0.93 -6.58 -9.39
CA MET A 94 -0.77 -8.02 -9.16
C MET A 94 -0.38 -8.70 -10.47
N VAL A 95 0.58 -9.59 -10.39
CA VAL A 95 0.99 -10.43 -11.51
C VAL A 95 0.49 -11.84 -11.28
N THR A 96 -0.16 -12.41 -12.27
CA THR A 96 -0.61 -13.79 -12.22
C THR A 96 0.00 -14.59 -13.37
N ALA A 97 0.32 -15.84 -13.09
CA ALA A 97 0.83 -16.79 -14.06
C ALA A 97 -0.11 -18.00 -14.14
N GLY A 98 -0.34 -18.48 -15.33
CA GLY A 98 -1.16 -19.64 -15.63
C GLY A 98 -0.90 -20.05 -17.06
N ASN A 99 -1.88 -19.94 -17.96
CA ASN A 99 -1.70 -20.14 -19.39
C ASN A 99 -0.90 -19.00 -20.04
N GLY A 100 -0.51 -17.99 -19.29
CA GLY A 100 0.25 -16.83 -19.70
C GLY A 100 0.49 -15.93 -18.50
N LEU A 101 1.19 -14.83 -18.73
CA LEU A 101 1.46 -13.83 -17.72
C LEU A 101 0.47 -12.68 -17.86
N SER A 102 -0.19 -12.34 -16.76
CA SER A 102 -1.16 -11.23 -16.72
C SER A 102 -0.79 -10.25 -15.62
N VAL A 103 -0.97 -8.96 -15.90
CA VAL A 103 -0.78 -7.89 -14.93
C VAL A 103 -2.14 -7.23 -14.68
N TRP A 104 -2.50 -7.12 -13.41
CA TRP A 104 -3.78 -6.57 -12.97
C TRP A 104 -3.53 -5.26 -12.25
N ASP A 105 -4.21 -4.20 -12.66
CA ASP A 105 -4.26 -2.95 -11.92
C ASP A 105 -5.43 -3.00 -10.95
N LEU A 106 -5.13 -3.17 -9.66
CA LEU A 106 -6.14 -3.25 -8.61
C LEU A 106 -6.67 -1.88 -8.20
N GLY A 107 -6.09 -0.82 -8.73
CA GLY A 107 -6.41 0.53 -8.37
C GLY A 107 -5.72 1.00 -7.10
N TYR A 108 -5.69 2.30 -6.91
CA TYR A 108 -5.18 2.92 -5.70
C TYR A 108 -6.34 3.32 -4.79
N VAL A 109 -6.30 2.88 -3.55
CA VAL A 109 -7.30 3.24 -2.54
C VAL A 109 -6.72 4.34 -1.67
N SER A 110 -7.32 5.53 -1.75
CA SER A 110 -6.95 6.63 -0.87
C SER A 110 -7.34 6.33 0.57
N THR A 111 -6.44 6.58 1.50
CA THR A 111 -6.71 6.44 2.94
C THR A 111 -7.29 7.72 3.54
N VAL A 112 -7.45 8.76 2.73
CA VAL A 112 -7.94 10.06 3.21
C VAL A 112 -9.43 10.02 3.51
N ASP A 113 -10.17 9.23 2.76
CA ASP A 113 -11.63 9.12 2.89
C ASP A 113 -12.09 8.05 3.90
N CYS A 114 -11.16 7.49 4.63
CA CYS A 114 -11.44 6.48 5.64
C CYS A 114 -11.47 7.06 7.05
#